data_0342e679b384a2f13476dd9157de9040
#
_entry.id   0342e679b384a2f13476dd9157de9040
#
_cell.length_a   1.000
_cell.length_b   1.000
_cell.length_c   1.000
_cell.angle_alpha   90.00
_cell.angle_beta   90.00
_cell.angle_gamma   90.00
#
_symmetry.space_group_name_H-M   'P 1'
#
loop_
_entity.id
_entity.type
_entity.pdbx_description
1 polymer ?
#
loop_
_entity_poly.entity_id
_entity_poly.type
_entity_poly.pdbx_seq_one_letter_code
_entity_poly.pdbx_strand_id
1 'polypeptide(L)'
;MLCEICKDEGFLAQRAEPATLEDLQTAADLLETLEYHKDRCVGMAANMIGVNKRMIAFDNEGAYMVMFNPEIIKKSEPYEAEEGCLSLNGTRKTKRWKSIKVRWQNEQFQERRKTFTGWTAQIIQHEIDHCEGIII
;
A
#
# COMPACT_ATOMS: atom_id res chain seq x y z
N MET A 1 -10.03 10.64 -9.82
CA MET A 1 -11.10 11.22 -9.00
C MET A 1 -10.76 11.10 -7.53
N LEU A 2 -10.91 12.17 -6.78
CA LEU A 2 -10.69 12.15 -5.33
C LEU A 2 -11.75 11.27 -4.66
N CYS A 3 -11.32 10.32 -3.85
CA CYS A 3 -12.22 9.37 -3.18
C CYS A 3 -12.25 9.59 -1.68
N GLU A 4 -13.36 9.23 -1.05
CA GLU A 4 -13.44 9.21 0.41
C GLU A 4 -12.63 8.05 0.97
N ILE A 5 -12.02 8.28 2.15
CA ILE A 5 -11.27 7.24 2.84
C ILE A 5 -12.24 6.24 3.47
N CYS A 6 -12.11 4.97 3.09
CA CYS A 6 -12.89 3.90 3.68
C CYS A 6 -12.46 3.65 5.13
N LYS A 7 -13.44 3.60 6.04
CA LYS A 7 -13.22 3.34 7.46
C LYS A 7 -13.96 2.12 7.96
N ASP A 8 -14.53 1.35 7.05
CA ASP A 8 -15.24 0.11 7.38
C ASP A 8 -14.25 -1.02 7.61
N GLU A 9 -14.03 -1.37 8.87
CA GLU A 9 -13.07 -2.41 9.24
C GLU A 9 -13.42 -3.78 8.65
N GLY A 10 -14.71 -4.08 8.48
CA GLY A 10 -15.12 -5.33 7.84
C GLY A 10 -14.68 -5.40 6.39
N PHE A 11 -14.78 -4.30 5.66
CA PHE A 11 -14.28 -4.21 4.28
C PHE A 11 -12.76 -4.29 4.26
N LEU A 12 -12.09 -3.55 5.13
CA LEU A 12 -10.62 -3.48 5.19
C LEU A 12 -10.00 -4.81 5.61
N ALA A 13 -10.75 -5.65 6.31
CA ALA A 13 -10.27 -6.98 6.73
C ALA A 13 -10.35 -8.04 5.63
N GLN A 14 -10.88 -7.70 4.46
CA GLN A 14 -10.94 -8.62 3.34
C GLN A 14 -9.61 -8.64 2.59
N ARG A 15 -9.20 -9.83 2.16
CA ARG A 15 -8.04 -9.96 1.30
C ARG A 15 -8.40 -9.42 -0.09
N ALA A 16 -7.56 -8.55 -0.64
CA ALA A 16 -7.80 -7.94 -1.94
C ALA A 16 -7.66 -8.94 -3.08
N GLU A 17 -8.49 -8.78 -4.10
CA GLU A 17 -8.41 -9.57 -5.32
C GLU A 17 -7.30 -9.04 -6.25
N PRO A 18 -6.74 -9.88 -7.13
CA PRO A 18 -5.73 -9.40 -8.07
C PRO A 18 -6.23 -8.24 -8.93
N ALA A 19 -5.37 -7.26 -9.14
CA ALA A 19 -5.65 -6.15 -10.04
C ALA A 19 -5.38 -6.56 -11.49
N THR A 20 -6.10 -5.93 -12.42
CA THR A 20 -5.98 -6.17 -13.86
C THR A 20 -5.85 -4.84 -14.60
N LEU A 21 -5.68 -4.89 -15.92
CA LEU A 21 -5.64 -3.68 -16.76
C LEU A 21 -6.90 -2.82 -16.63
N GLU A 22 -8.02 -3.42 -16.23
CA GLU A 22 -9.27 -2.69 -16.00
C GLU A 22 -9.20 -1.77 -14.78
N ASP A 23 -8.18 -1.95 -13.93
CA ASP A 23 -8.02 -1.20 -12.69
C ASP A 23 -7.12 0.03 -12.82
N LEU A 24 -6.72 0.41 -14.03
CA LEU A 24 -5.86 1.58 -14.26
C LEU A 24 -6.50 2.89 -13.77
N GLN A 25 -7.81 3.04 -13.93
CA GLN A 25 -8.51 4.22 -13.42
C GLN A 25 -8.45 4.27 -11.90
N THR A 26 -8.55 3.13 -11.23
CA THR A 26 -8.40 3.05 -9.77
C THR A 26 -7.01 3.54 -9.35
N ALA A 27 -5.98 3.22 -10.10
CA ALA A 27 -4.62 3.71 -9.82
C ALA A 27 -4.55 5.23 -9.88
N ALA A 28 -5.16 5.85 -10.88
CA ALA A 28 -5.22 7.30 -11.00
C ALA A 28 -5.98 7.93 -9.83
N ASP A 29 -7.10 7.34 -9.45
CA ASP A 29 -7.90 7.79 -8.31
C ASP A 29 -7.14 7.67 -6.99
N LEU A 30 -6.39 6.58 -6.83
CA LEU A 30 -5.57 6.32 -5.65
C LEU A 30 -4.46 7.37 -5.51
N LEU A 31 -3.77 7.68 -6.61
CA LEU A 31 -2.72 8.70 -6.61
C LEU A 31 -3.27 10.08 -6.28
N GLU A 32 -4.40 10.45 -6.84
CA GLU A 32 -5.02 11.74 -6.56
C GLU A 32 -5.45 11.85 -5.10
N THR A 33 -6.02 10.79 -4.55
CA THR A 33 -6.45 10.75 -3.15
C THR A 33 -5.24 10.80 -2.21
N LEU A 34 -4.17 10.08 -2.53
CA LEU A 34 -2.94 10.10 -1.75
C LEU A 34 -2.32 11.50 -1.75
N GLU A 35 -2.24 12.15 -2.89
CA GLU A 35 -1.71 13.51 -3.00
C GLU A 35 -2.53 14.51 -2.18
N TYR A 36 -3.85 14.37 -2.18
CA TYR A 36 -4.72 15.21 -1.37
C TYR A 36 -4.40 15.11 0.12
N HIS A 37 -4.02 13.92 0.58
CA HIS A 37 -3.69 13.66 1.99
C HIS A 37 -2.19 13.69 2.28
N LYS A 38 -1.36 14.25 1.42
CA LYS A 38 0.10 14.20 1.51
C LYS A 38 0.68 14.72 2.83
N ASP A 39 -0.02 15.62 3.50
CA ASP A 39 0.45 16.17 4.77
C ASP A 39 0.35 15.18 5.93
N ARG A 40 -0.42 14.09 5.77
CA ARG A 40 -0.68 13.12 6.83
C ARG A 40 -0.53 11.68 6.37
N CYS A 41 -0.23 11.44 5.10
CA CYS A 41 -0.22 10.11 4.55
C CYS A 41 0.86 9.97 3.47
N VAL A 42 1.66 8.92 3.56
CA VAL A 42 2.76 8.65 2.62
C VAL A 42 2.52 7.41 1.77
N GLY A 43 1.45 6.69 2.02
CA GLY A 43 1.08 5.51 1.25
C GLY A 43 -0.39 5.17 1.43
N MET A 44 -0.93 4.40 0.48
CA MET A 44 -2.34 4.05 0.48
C MET A 44 -2.54 2.79 -0.34
N ALA A 45 -3.42 1.90 0.13
CA ALA A 45 -3.85 0.74 -0.63
C ALA A 45 -5.23 0.99 -1.22
N ALA A 46 -5.59 0.29 -2.30
CA ALA A 46 -6.85 0.52 -2.99
C ALA A 46 -8.08 0.28 -2.11
N ASN A 47 -8.00 -0.64 -1.13
CA ASN A 47 -9.13 -0.85 -0.22
C ASN A 47 -9.43 0.39 0.63
N MET A 48 -8.47 1.27 0.84
CA MET A 48 -8.68 2.52 1.58
C MET A 48 -9.56 3.52 0.80
N ILE A 49 -9.74 3.33 -0.49
CA ILE A 49 -10.68 4.11 -1.30
C ILE A 49 -11.88 3.26 -1.75
N GLY A 50 -12.13 2.15 -1.07
CA GLY A 50 -13.31 1.32 -1.29
C GLY A 50 -13.20 0.35 -2.47
N VAL A 51 -12.01 0.06 -2.96
CA VAL A 51 -11.81 -0.88 -4.08
C VAL A 51 -11.01 -2.07 -3.58
N ASN A 52 -11.63 -3.26 -3.64
CA ASN A 52 -11.02 -4.49 -3.12
C ASN A 52 -10.07 -5.12 -4.16
N LYS A 53 -9.06 -4.36 -4.56
CA LYS A 53 -8.05 -4.80 -5.52
C LYS A 53 -6.64 -4.64 -4.96
N ARG A 54 -5.74 -5.55 -5.34
CA ARG A 54 -4.38 -5.61 -4.84
C ARG A 54 -3.51 -4.58 -5.55
N MET A 55 -3.49 -3.37 -4.98
CA MET A 55 -2.81 -2.22 -5.55
C MET A 55 -2.42 -1.26 -4.43
N ILE A 56 -1.20 -0.73 -4.50
CA ILE A 56 -0.74 0.28 -3.55
C ILE A 56 -0.14 1.48 -4.28
N ALA A 57 -0.17 2.63 -3.63
CA ALA A 57 0.54 3.82 -4.06
C ALA A 57 1.29 4.38 -2.86
N PHE A 58 2.49 4.91 -3.08
CA PHE A 58 3.30 5.42 -1.99
C PHE A 58 4.29 6.46 -2.48
N ASP A 59 4.80 7.24 -1.52
CA ASP A 59 5.88 8.20 -1.77
C ASP A 59 7.22 7.45 -1.75
N ASN A 60 7.85 7.38 -2.92
CA ASN A 60 9.15 6.75 -3.09
C ASN A 60 10.20 7.85 -3.19
N GLU A 61 10.67 8.32 -2.03
CA GLU A 61 11.72 9.34 -1.93
C GLU A 61 11.44 10.61 -2.73
N GLY A 62 10.21 11.10 -2.64
CA GLY A 62 9.80 12.35 -3.28
C GLY A 62 9.00 12.20 -4.57
N ALA A 63 8.85 10.98 -5.08
CA ALA A 63 8.04 10.70 -6.26
C ALA A 63 7.02 9.60 -5.95
N TYR A 64 5.78 9.78 -6.36
CA TYR A 64 4.76 8.76 -6.15
C TYR A 64 4.97 7.58 -7.10
N MET A 65 4.73 6.38 -6.56
CA MET A 65 4.84 5.13 -7.29
C MET A 65 3.60 4.27 -7.04
N VAL A 66 3.12 3.60 -8.09
CA VAL A 66 2.03 2.62 -7.99
C VAL A 66 2.59 1.24 -8.25
N MET A 67 2.14 0.27 -7.43
CA MET A 67 2.43 -1.14 -7.65
C MET A 67 1.12 -1.90 -7.79
N PHE A 68 0.98 -2.64 -8.89
CA PHE A 68 -0.11 -3.59 -9.08
C PHE A 68 0.35 -4.96 -8.62
N ASN A 69 -0.48 -5.64 -7.85
CA ASN A 69 -0.21 -7.00 -7.36
C ASN A 69 1.15 -7.14 -6.67
N PRO A 70 1.50 -6.24 -5.72
CA PRO A 70 2.79 -6.32 -5.05
C PRO A 70 2.87 -7.55 -4.15
N GLU A 71 4.07 -8.15 -4.09
CA GLU A 71 4.34 -9.31 -3.26
C GLU A 71 5.76 -9.22 -2.70
N ILE A 72 5.92 -9.43 -1.41
CA ILE A 72 7.23 -9.46 -0.77
C ILE A 72 7.80 -10.86 -0.94
N ILE A 73 8.90 -10.98 -1.68
CA ILE A 73 9.52 -12.28 -1.98
C ILE A 73 10.74 -12.57 -1.10
N LYS A 74 11.33 -11.56 -0.48
CA LYS A 74 12.41 -11.71 0.52
C LYS A 74 12.30 -10.60 1.54
N LYS A 75 12.69 -10.90 2.78
CA LYS A 75 12.73 -9.91 3.87
C LYS A 75 13.81 -10.28 4.85
N SER A 76 14.45 -9.26 5.47
CA SER A 76 15.51 -9.45 6.44
C SER A 76 15.57 -8.33 7.47
N GLU A 77 16.18 -8.61 8.61
CA GLU A 77 16.38 -7.69 9.72
C GLU A 77 15.06 -7.18 10.32
N PRO A 78 14.35 -8.04 11.09
CA PRO A 78 13.08 -7.65 11.70
C PRO A 78 13.25 -6.62 12.79
N TYR A 79 12.23 -5.77 12.99
CA TYR A 79 12.15 -4.83 14.09
C TYR A 79 10.70 -4.52 14.42
N GLU A 80 10.44 -3.98 15.62
CA GLU A 80 9.12 -3.52 15.99
C GLU A 80 8.91 -2.07 15.56
N ALA A 81 7.71 -1.78 15.04
CA ALA A 81 7.31 -0.43 14.68
C ALA A 81 5.92 -0.13 15.24
N GLU A 82 5.61 1.13 15.42
CA GLU A 82 4.27 1.57 15.78
C GLU A 82 3.76 2.46 14.64
N GLU A 83 2.60 2.12 14.10
CA GLU A 83 2.10 2.74 12.87
C GLU A 83 0.64 3.13 12.97
N GLY A 84 0.28 4.21 12.28
CA GLY A 84 -1.09 4.66 12.13
C GLY A 84 -1.53 4.65 10.67
N CYS A 85 -2.84 4.73 10.46
CA CYS A 85 -3.44 4.73 9.13
C CYS A 85 -4.62 5.70 9.09
N LEU A 86 -4.84 6.36 7.95
CA LEU A 86 -5.99 7.26 7.78
C LEU A 86 -7.33 6.57 7.96
N SER A 87 -7.42 5.29 7.61
CA SER A 87 -8.64 4.51 7.71
C SER A 87 -9.00 4.10 9.15
N LEU A 88 -8.03 4.13 10.06
CA LEU A 88 -8.16 3.58 11.41
C LEU A 88 -7.71 4.59 12.46
N ASN A 89 -8.38 4.57 13.62
CA ASN A 89 -8.01 5.41 14.74
C ASN A 89 -6.83 4.85 15.52
N GLY A 90 -5.97 5.74 16.04
CA GLY A 90 -4.84 5.37 16.89
C GLY A 90 -3.69 4.75 16.14
N THR A 91 -2.80 4.11 16.89
CA THR A 91 -1.63 3.45 16.36
C THR A 91 -1.61 1.99 16.79
N ARG A 92 -0.84 1.17 16.08
CA ARG A 92 -0.70 -0.27 16.35
C ARG A 92 0.75 -0.68 16.26
N LYS A 93 1.16 -1.57 17.14
CA LYS A 93 2.50 -2.17 17.07
C LYS A 93 2.49 -3.29 16.04
N THR A 94 3.53 -3.35 15.25
CA THR A 94 3.65 -4.37 14.21
C THR A 94 5.11 -4.70 13.96
N LYS A 95 5.35 -5.90 13.43
CA LYS A 95 6.68 -6.32 13.03
C LYS A 95 6.94 -5.84 11.61
N ARG A 96 8.11 -5.22 11.41
CA ARG A 96 8.56 -4.76 10.11
C ARG A 96 9.95 -5.28 9.83
N TRP A 97 10.38 -5.18 8.58
CA TRP A 97 11.68 -5.67 8.10
C TRP A 97 12.43 -4.50 7.48
N LYS A 98 13.71 -4.36 7.82
CA LYS A 98 14.54 -3.24 7.34
C LYS A 98 14.82 -3.32 5.85
N SER A 99 14.82 -4.53 5.29
CA SER A 99 15.07 -4.78 3.87
C SER A 99 14.03 -5.75 3.34
N ILE A 100 13.43 -5.41 2.20
CA ILE A 100 12.45 -6.27 1.52
C ILE A 100 12.74 -6.27 0.03
N LYS A 101 12.54 -7.42 -0.61
CA LYS A 101 12.54 -7.52 -2.07
C LYS A 101 11.10 -7.70 -2.50
N VAL A 102 10.64 -6.83 -3.38
CA VAL A 102 9.25 -6.81 -3.85
C VAL A 102 9.19 -7.16 -5.32
N ARG A 103 8.23 -7.99 -5.67
CA ARG A 103 7.84 -8.27 -7.04
C ARG A 103 6.48 -7.63 -7.26
N TRP A 104 6.32 -6.89 -8.34
CA TRP A 104 5.06 -6.22 -8.65
C TRP A 104 4.91 -6.05 -10.16
N GLN A 105 3.75 -5.57 -10.58
CA GLN A 105 3.52 -5.19 -11.96
C GLN A 105 3.39 -3.66 -12.06
N ASN A 106 3.99 -3.09 -13.09
CA ASN A 106 3.89 -1.66 -13.36
C ASN A 106 2.58 -1.33 -14.11
N GLU A 107 2.43 -0.09 -14.56
CA GLU A 107 1.22 0.36 -15.25
C GLU A 107 1.00 -0.29 -16.62
N GLN A 108 2.03 -0.90 -17.19
CA GLN A 108 1.92 -1.73 -18.40
C GLN A 108 1.77 -3.21 -18.05
N PHE A 109 1.60 -3.54 -16.77
CA PHE A 109 1.51 -4.91 -16.25
C PHE A 109 2.74 -5.75 -16.58
N GLN A 110 3.89 -5.10 -16.67
CA GLN A 110 5.18 -5.78 -16.77
C GLN A 110 5.69 -6.09 -15.37
N GLU A 111 6.23 -7.29 -15.18
CA GLU A 111 6.80 -7.66 -13.88
C GLU A 111 8.07 -6.86 -13.59
N ARG A 112 8.16 -6.37 -12.36
CA ARG A 112 9.33 -5.66 -11.83
C ARG A 112 9.72 -6.26 -10.49
N ARG A 113 11.02 -6.19 -10.17
CA ARG A 113 11.55 -6.63 -8.87
C ARG A 113 12.58 -5.63 -8.41
N LYS A 114 12.51 -5.30 -7.12
CA LYS A 114 13.48 -4.36 -6.53
C LYS A 114 13.56 -4.58 -5.03
N THR A 115 14.74 -4.34 -4.46
CA THR A 115 14.95 -4.31 -3.02
C THR A 115 14.75 -2.89 -2.51
N PHE A 116 13.93 -2.75 -1.48
CA PHE A 116 13.68 -1.49 -0.78
C PHE A 116 14.17 -1.61 0.64
N THR A 117 14.62 -0.51 1.22
CA THR A 117 15.14 -0.48 2.59
C THR A 117 14.58 0.72 3.35
N GLY A 118 14.74 0.72 4.67
CA GLY A 118 14.43 1.86 5.52
C GLY A 118 12.97 2.27 5.48
N TRP A 119 12.73 3.57 5.46
CA TRP A 119 11.38 4.15 5.52
C TRP A 119 10.51 3.73 4.34
N THR A 120 11.05 3.72 3.12
CA THR A 120 10.30 3.28 1.94
C THR A 120 9.85 1.84 2.08
N ALA A 121 10.73 0.96 2.58
CA ALA A 121 10.37 -0.43 2.84
C ALA A 121 9.25 -0.54 3.88
N GLN A 122 9.28 0.28 4.92
CA GLN A 122 8.24 0.29 5.95
C GLN A 122 6.88 0.69 5.37
N ILE A 123 6.84 1.72 4.54
CA ILE A 123 5.62 2.18 3.87
C ILE A 123 5.03 1.05 3.01
N ILE A 124 5.85 0.43 2.18
CA ILE A 124 5.40 -0.65 1.29
C ILE A 124 4.81 -1.81 2.08
N GLN A 125 5.47 -2.22 3.17
CA GLN A 125 4.99 -3.32 4.01
C GLN A 125 3.62 -3.01 4.62
N HIS A 126 3.43 -1.79 5.11
CA HIS A 126 2.16 -1.35 5.67
C HIS A 126 1.04 -1.46 4.62
N GLU A 127 1.29 -0.96 3.41
CA GLU A 127 0.26 -0.97 2.37
C GLU A 127 -0.01 -2.38 1.84
N ILE A 128 1.00 -3.25 1.76
CA ILE A 128 0.79 -4.64 1.38
C ILE A 128 -0.04 -5.38 2.44
N ASP A 129 0.17 -5.08 3.73
CA ASP A 129 -0.66 -5.63 4.79
C ASP A 129 -2.14 -5.30 4.55
N HIS A 130 -2.46 -4.07 4.13
CA HIS A 130 -3.83 -3.72 3.77
C HIS A 130 -4.37 -4.59 2.64
N CYS A 131 -3.54 -4.90 1.65
CA CYS A 131 -3.94 -5.81 0.56
C CYS A 131 -4.25 -7.22 1.07
N GLU A 132 -3.61 -7.65 2.15
CA GLU A 132 -3.86 -8.95 2.78
C GLU A 132 -5.03 -8.92 3.75
N GLY A 133 -5.68 -7.78 3.93
CA GLY A 133 -6.78 -7.62 4.89
C GLY A 133 -6.31 -7.51 6.34
N ILE A 134 -5.05 -7.20 6.56
CA ILE A 134 -4.50 -7.03 7.91
C ILE A 134 -4.82 -5.62 8.39
N ILE A 135 -5.46 -5.55 9.56
CA ILE A 135 -5.80 -4.28 10.21
C ILE A 135 -4.55 -3.77 10.94
N ILE A 136 -3.99 -2.69 10.43
CA ILE A 136 -2.75 -2.14 10.96
C ILE A 136 -2.83 -0.63 11.11
#